data_7c30da39fc32cf84165b5b3e87d30bf3
#
_entry.id   7c30da39fc32cf84165b5b3e87d30bf3
#
_cell.length_a   1.000
_cell.length_b   1.000
_cell.length_c   1.000
_cell.angle_alpha   90.00
_cell.angle_beta   90.00
_cell.angle_gamma   90.00
#
_symmetry.space_group_name_H-M   'P 1'
#
loop_
_entity.id
_entity.type
_entity.pdbx_description
1 polymer ?
#
loop_
_entity_poly.entity_id
_entity_poly.type
_entity_poly.pdbx_seq_one_letter_code
_entity_poly.pdbx_strand_id
1 'polypeptide(L)'
;MTFSHDGIRDSLTHLAAPPYFYENLRRELGTAERNKSELSLIRFLISKNVAGIQITESGIESENSQYEVAILSFAEILKASIRSEDLCARLGQLEFTLILKGSSEIATSLAERVLRSWMFEGFDSHYSVLTVNRGESSLEILNRLDNQELRLATKGY
;
A
#
# COMPACT_ATOMS: atom_id res chain seq x y z
N MET A 1 -0.67 8.90 17.05
CA MET A 1 -0.66 7.71 16.17
C MET A 1 0.75 7.17 16.11
N THR A 2 0.94 5.92 16.46
CA THR A 2 2.26 5.29 16.47
C THR A 2 2.39 4.32 15.32
N PHE A 3 3.53 4.38 14.63
CA PHE A 3 3.92 3.40 13.64
C PHE A 3 5.03 2.53 14.25
N SER A 4 4.66 1.35 14.72
CA SER A 4 5.57 0.44 15.40
C SER A 4 5.44 -0.98 14.86
N HIS A 5 6.49 -1.78 14.98
CA HIS A 5 6.55 -3.15 14.50
C HIS A 5 7.58 -3.97 15.27
N ASP A 6 7.51 -5.28 15.12
CA ASP A 6 8.47 -6.22 15.70
C ASP A 6 9.55 -6.67 14.70
N GLY A 7 9.67 -6.00 13.56
CA GLY A 7 10.58 -6.35 12.47
C GLY A 7 9.95 -7.27 11.43
N ILE A 8 8.84 -7.94 11.74
CA ILE A 8 8.13 -8.85 10.86
C ILE A 8 6.75 -8.32 10.53
N ARG A 9 6.00 -7.89 11.53
CA ARG A 9 4.62 -7.41 11.37
C ARG A 9 4.42 -6.03 11.98
N ASP A 10 3.58 -5.24 11.31
CA ASP A 10 3.09 -3.97 11.83
C ASP A 10 2.17 -4.23 13.03
N SER A 11 2.37 -3.46 14.11
CA SER A 11 1.63 -3.67 15.35
C SER A 11 0.14 -3.37 15.25
N LEU A 12 -0.24 -2.42 14.39
CA LEU A 12 -1.64 -2.02 14.25
C LEU A 12 -2.40 -2.91 13.28
N THR A 13 -1.85 -3.13 12.09
CA THR A 13 -2.56 -3.80 10.99
C THR A 13 -2.23 -5.27 10.85
N HIS A 14 -1.12 -5.71 11.44
CA HIS A 14 -0.53 -7.05 11.27
C HIS A 14 -0.09 -7.36 9.82
N LEU A 15 -0.04 -6.37 8.97
CA LEU A 15 0.62 -6.47 7.67
C LEU A 15 2.14 -6.56 7.86
N ALA A 16 2.84 -6.91 6.80
CA ALA A 16 4.31 -6.99 6.87
C ALA A 16 4.91 -5.64 7.28
N ALA A 17 5.94 -5.71 8.13
CA ALA A 17 6.72 -4.55 8.53
C ALA A 17 7.81 -4.26 7.49
N PRO A 18 8.37 -3.02 7.47
CA PRO A 18 9.38 -2.67 6.48
C PRO A 18 10.56 -3.64 6.37
N PRO A 19 11.21 -4.09 7.46
CA PRO A 19 12.35 -5.01 7.32
C PRO A 19 11.97 -6.31 6.63
N TYR A 20 10.84 -6.88 6.97
CA TYR A 20 10.33 -8.10 6.36
C TYR A 20 10.00 -7.88 4.88
N PHE A 21 9.39 -6.75 4.57
CA PHE A 21 9.07 -6.37 3.19
C PHE A 21 10.33 -6.28 2.32
N TYR A 22 11.35 -5.58 2.78
CA TYR A 22 12.58 -5.39 2.00
C TYR A 22 13.30 -6.71 1.74
N GLU A 23 13.33 -7.59 2.72
CA GLU A 23 13.93 -8.92 2.56
C GLU A 23 13.16 -9.77 1.55
N ASN A 24 11.83 -9.72 1.60
CA ASN A 24 10.99 -10.46 0.66
C ASN A 24 11.07 -9.87 -0.75
N LEU A 25 11.15 -8.55 -0.89
CA LEU A 25 11.32 -7.92 -2.20
C LEU A 25 12.61 -8.43 -2.85
N ARG A 26 13.71 -8.47 -2.11
CA ARG A 26 14.98 -8.96 -2.61
C ARG A 26 14.86 -10.41 -3.11
N ARG A 27 14.20 -11.27 -2.36
CA ARG A 27 13.98 -12.68 -2.74
C ARG A 27 13.11 -12.80 -3.99
N GLU A 28 12.03 -12.05 -4.03
CA GLU A 28 11.09 -12.08 -5.17
C GLU A 28 11.72 -11.57 -6.45
N LEU A 29 12.59 -10.56 -6.35
CA LEU A 29 13.36 -10.08 -7.50
C LEU A 29 14.25 -11.18 -8.07
N GLY A 30 14.97 -11.91 -7.19
CA GLY A 30 15.82 -13.03 -7.62
C GLY A 30 15.01 -14.15 -8.26
N THR A 31 13.87 -14.48 -7.69
CA THR A 31 12.99 -15.52 -8.22
C THR A 31 12.41 -15.13 -9.57
N ALA A 32 11.93 -13.89 -9.70
CA ALA A 32 11.35 -13.38 -10.94
C ALA A 32 12.38 -13.37 -12.08
N GLU A 33 13.62 -12.99 -11.76
CA GLU A 33 14.70 -12.98 -12.75
C GLU A 33 15.01 -14.39 -13.23
N ARG A 34 15.12 -15.36 -12.32
CA ARG A 34 15.39 -16.75 -12.69
C ARG A 34 14.27 -17.37 -13.52
N ASN A 35 13.03 -17.07 -13.17
CA ASN A 35 11.84 -17.65 -13.82
C ASN A 35 11.36 -16.83 -15.01
N LYS A 36 11.96 -15.67 -15.25
CA LYS A 36 11.53 -14.71 -16.27
C LYS A 36 10.05 -14.36 -16.14
N SER A 37 9.58 -14.23 -14.91
CA SER A 37 8.21 -13.89 -14.59
C SER A 37 8.07 -12.41 -14.30
N GLU A 38 6.86 -11.87 -14.50
CA GLU A 38 6.57 -10.47 -14.22
C GLU A 38 6.32 -10.26 -12.74
N LEU A 39 6.85 -9.16 -12.23
CA LEU A 39 6.66 -8.73 -10.86
C LEU A 39 6.27 -7.27 -10.88
N SER A 40 5.22 -6.92 -10.17
CA SER A 40 4.73 -5.54 -10.08
C SER A 40 4.59 -5.13 -8.63
N LEU A 41 4.72 -3.83 -8.39
CA LEU A 41 4.50 -3.24 -7.08
C LEU A 41 3.37 -2.22 -7.16
N ILE A 42 2.57 -2.18 -6.11
CA ILE A 42 1.52 -1.18 -5.96
C ILE A 42 1.79 -0.41 -4.67
N ARG A 43 1.89 0.90 -4.78
CA ARG A 43 1.98 1.78 -3.63
C ARG A 43 0.62 2.41 -3.40
N PHE A 44 0.11 2.28 -2.19
CA PHE A 44 -1.13 2.94 -1.78
C PHE A 44 -0.82 4.01 -0.75
N LEU A 45 -1.46 5.15 -0.89
CA LEU A 45 -1.36 6.23 0.08
C LEU A 45 -2.77 6.69 0.43
N ILE A 46 -3.04 6.74 1.72
CA ILE A 46 -4.28 7.34 2.21
C ILE A 46 -3.96 8.69 2.84
N SER A 47 -4.84 9.64 2.65
CA SER A 47 -4.65 10.99 3.17
C SER A 47 -5.97 11.53 3.68
N LYS A 48 -5.90 12.38 4.70
CA LYS A 48 -7.09 13.03 5.23
C LYS A 48 -7.54 14.11 4.27
N ASN A 49 -8.83 14.06 3.94
CA ASN A 49 -9.45 15.09 3.12
C ASN A 49 -9.75 16.31 3.99
N VAL A 50 -9.10 17.44 3.69
CA VAL A 50 -9.21 18.66 4.49
C VAL A 50 -10.52 19.42 4.18
N ALA A 51 -11.14 19.17 3.04
CA ALA A 51 -12.37 19.84 2.66
C ALA A 51 -13.55 19.29 3.50
N GLY A 52 -14.08 20.12 4.40
CA GLY A 52 -15.24 19.77 5.22
C GLY A 52 -14.90 19.25 6.62
N ILE A 53 -13.64 19.27 7.02
CA ILE A 53 -13.29 18.92 8.39
C ILE A 53 -13.58 20.12 9.28
N GLN A 54 -14.57 19.94 10.15
CA GLN A 54 -14.77 20.84 11.26
C GLN A 54 -13.75 20.47 12.32
N ILE A 55 -12.85 21.41 12.63
CA ILE A 55 -12.00 21.28 13.79
C ILE A 55 -12.90 21.41 15.00
N THR A 56 -13.38 20.29 15.51
CA THR A 56 -14.07 20.28 16.79
C THR A 56 -13.03 20.34 17.88
N GLU A 57 -13.38 20.97 18.99
CA GLU A 57 -12.50 21.11 20.16
C GLU A 57 -12.19 19.79 20.87
N SER A 58 -12.60 18.66 20.31
CA SER A 58 -12.45 17.36 20.94
C SER A 58 -11.04 16.77 20.88
N GLY A 59 -10.05 17.56 20.45
CA GLY A 59 -8.66 17.28 20.68
C GLY A 59 -8.03 16.21 19.78
N ILE A 60 -6.73 16.12 19.97
CA ILE A 60 -5.80 15.26 19.22
C ILE A 60 -6.18 13.76 19.30
N GLU A 61 -6.78 13.30 20.40
CA GLU A 61 -7.17 11.90 20.59
C GLU A 61 -8.25 11.44 19.61
N SER A 62 -9.24 12.27 19.35
CA SER A 62 -10.30 12.00 18.39
C SER A 62 -9.75 11.89 16.96
N GLU A 63 -8.77 12.74 16.63
CA GLU A 63 -8.11 12.73 15.34
C GLU A 63 -7.27 11.46 15.13
N ASN A 64 -6.47 11.08 16.14
CA ASN A 64 -5.68 9.85 16.11
C ASN A 64 -6.56 8.61 15.96
N SER A 65 -7.69 8.59 16.66
CA SER A 65 -8.66 7.50 16.59
C SER A 65 -9.24 7.35 15.17
N GLN A 66 -9.54 8.48 14.50
CA GLN A 66 -10.02 8.46 13.11
C GLN A 66 -8.98 7.88 12.16
N TYR A 67 -7.72 8.27 12.31
CA TYR A 67 -6.63 7.73 11.50
C TYR A 67 -6.47 6.22 11.70
N GLU A 68 -6.52 5.76 12.94
CA GLU A 68 -6.39 4.34 13.25
C GLU A 68 -7.51 3.52 12.61
N VAL A 69 -8.75 3.98 12.70
CA VAL A 69 -9.90 3.31 12.10
C VAL A 69 -9.76 3.27 10.57
N ALA A 70 -9.34 4.39 9.97
CA ALA A 70 -9.12 4.47 8.53
C ALA A 70 -8.02 3.49 8.07
N ILE A 71 -6.91 3.45 8.79
CA ILE A 71 -5.79 2.55 8.52
C ILE A 71 -6.24 1.08 8.61
N LEU A 72 -6.95 0.74 9.69
CA LEU A 72 -7.43 -0.63 9.91
C LEU A 72 -8.42 -1.06 8.82
N SER A 73 -9.35 -0.18 8.45
CA SER A 73 -10.33 -0.50 7.42
C SER A 73 -9.66 -0.70 6.06
N PHE A 74 -8.68 0.11 5.72
CA PHE A 74 -7.93 -0.03 4.48
C PHE A 74 -7.14 -1.35 4.48
N ALA A 75 -6.47 -1.66 5.58
CA ALA A 75 -5.70 -2.90 5.73
C ALA A 75 -6.59 -4.14 5.56
N GLU A 76 -7.81 -4.12 6.09
CA GLU A 76 -8.75 -5.23 5.94
C GLU A 76 -9.15 -5.45 4.48
N ILE A 77 -9.38 -4.37 3.74
CA ILE A 77 -9.66 -4.45 2.31
C ILE A 77 -8.47 -5.02 1.54
N LEU A 78 -7.25 -4.58 1.87
CA LEU A 78 -6.04 -5.13 1.27
C LEU A 78 -5.92 -6.63 1.53
N LYS A 79 -6.07 -7.05 2.76
CA LYS A 79 -6.00 -8.47 3.14
C LYS A 79 -7.02 -9.33 2.40
N ALA A 80 -8.22 -8.80 2.21
CA ALA A 80 -9.30 -9.50 1.50
C ALA A 80 -9.08 -9.53 -0.02
N SER A 81 -8.25 -8.65 -0.56
CA SER A 81 -8.07 -8.47 -2.00
C SER A 81 -6.86 -9.19 -2.57
N ILE A 82 -5.87 -9.51 -1.72
CA ILE A 82 -4.61 -10.11 -2.16
C ILE A 82 -4.65 -11.63 -2.10
N ARG A 83 -3.81 -12.26 -2.94
CA ARG A 83 -3.62 -13.71 -2.95
C ARG A 83 -2.56 -14.10 -1.93
N SER A 84 -2.52 -15.40 -1.58
CA SER A 84 -1.57 -15.91 -0.60
C SER A 84 -0.10 -15.75 -1.00
N GLU A 85 0.18 -15.73 -2.31
CA GLU A 85 1.54 -15.53 -2.84
C GLU A 85 1.95 -14.06 -2.92
N ASP A 86 1.01 -13.14 -2.75
CA ASP A 86 1.27 -11.70 -2.74
C ASP A 86 1.64 -11.26 -1.34
N LEU A 87 2.47 -10.22 -1.25
CA LEU A 87 2.86 -9.66 0.04
C LEU A 87 2.45 -8.20 0.13
N CYS A 88 1.73 -7.87 1.19
CA CYS A 88 1.36 -6.49 1.48
C CYS A 88 2.02 -6.03 2.76
N ALA A 89 2.59 -4.83 2.75
CA ALA A 89 3.28 -4.24 3.88
C ALA A 89 2.76 -2.84 4.18
N ARG A 90 2.85 -2.45 5.44
CA ARG A 90 2.67 -1.06 5.85
C ARG A 90 4.06 -0.44 5.99
N LEU A 91 4.40 0.48 5.09
CA LEU A 91 5.73 1.08 5.03
C LEU A 91 5.81 2.46 5.68
N GLY A 92 4.70 3.05 6.02
CA GLY A 92 4.60 4.33 6.71
C GLY A 92 3.28 4.39 7.44
N GLN A 93 3.00 5.50 8.13
CA GLN A 93 1.76 5.64 8.88
C GLN A 93 0.51 5.47 7.99
N LEU A 94 0.55 6.06 6.79
CA LEU A 94 -0.58 6.09 5.86
C LEU A 94 -0.19 5.48 4.50
N GLU A 95 0.81 4.63 4.49
CA GLU A 95 1.40 4.11 3.26
C GLU A 95 1.50 2.59 3.30
N PHE A 96 1.04 1.97 2.20
CA PHE A 96 1.05 0.52 2.04
C PHE A 96 1.68 0.19 0.69
N THR A 97 2.42 -0.91 0.63
CA THR A 97 3.00 -1.38 -0.63
C THR A 97 2.76 -2.87 -0.78
N LEU A 98 2.35 -3.26 -1.97
CA LEU A 98 2.04 -4.64 -2.32
C LEU A 98 3.04 -5.12 -3.36
N ILE A 99 3.60 -6.31 -3.13
CA ILE A 99 4.37 -7.04 -4.14
C ILE A 99 3.43 -8.05 -4.79
N LEU A 100 3.23 -7.93 -6.09
CA LEU A 100 2.29 -8.73 -6.86
C LEU A 100 3.02 -9.51 -7.95
N LYS A 101 2.78 -10.80 -8.02
CA LYS A 101 3.27 -11.62 -9.13
C LYS A 101 2.30 -11.48 -10.29
N GLY A 102 2.68 -10.67 -11.28
CA GLY A 102 1.83 -10.38 -12.43
C GLY A 102 2.20 -9.10 -13.14
N SER A 103 1.43 -8.79 -14.17
CA SER A 103 1.63 -7.63 -15.04
C SER A 103 1.15 -6.33 -14.39
N SER A 104 1.54 -5.20 -15.00
CA SER A 104 1.04 -3.89 -14.59
C SER A 104 -0.48 -3.77 -14.75
N GLU A 105 -1.05 -4.46 -15.73
CA GLU A 105 -2.50 -4.44 -15.96
C GLU A 105 -3.25 -5.13 -14.82
N ILE A 106 -2.76 -6.28 -14.38
CA ILE A 106 -3.32 -7.01 -13.24
C ILE A 106 -3.18 -6.15 -11.97
N ALA A 107 -2.02 -5.54 -11.79
CA ALA A 107 -1.75 -4.68 -10.64
C ALA A 107 -2.66 -3.45 -10.63
N THR A 108 -2.82 -2.78 -11.76
CA THR A 108 -3.70 -1.61 -11.89
C THR A 108 -5.16 -1.99 -11.60
N SER A 109 -5.61 -3.11 -12.13
CA SER A 109 -6.96 -3.61 -11.90
C SER A 109 -7.21 -3.87 -10.41
N LEU A 110 -6.25 -4.50 -9.73
CA LEU A 110 -6.33 -4.75 -8.29
C LEU A 110 -6.35 -3.44 -7.50
N ALA A 111 -5.45 -2.50 -7.83
CA ALA A 111 -5.38 -1.22 -7.15
C ALA A 111 -6.69 -0.44 -7.26
N GLU A 112 -7.26 -0.37 -8.44
CA GLU A 112 -8.52 0.33 -8.66
C GLU A 112 -9.67 -0.33 -7.90
N ARG A 113 -9.71 -1.66 -7.86
CA ARG A 113 -10.72 -2.40 -7.11
C ARG A 113 -10.61 -2.12 -5.62
N VAL A 114 -9.39 -2.09 -5.08
CA VAL A 114 -9.14 -1.75 -3.67
C VAL A 114 -9.65 -0.34 -3.37
N LEU A 115 -9.28 0.63 -4.18
CA LEU A 115 -9.67 2.01 -3.95
C LEU A 115 -11.18 2.21 -4.07
N ARG A 116 -11.83 1.55 -5.01
CA ARG A 116 -13.29 1.63 -5.16
C ARG A 116 -14.03 0.95 -4.02
N SER A 117 -13.42 -0.07 -3.42
CA SER A 117 -14.01 -0.79 -2.28
C SER A 117 -13.88 -0.02 -0.98
N TRP A 118 -12.91 0.88 -0.91
CA TRP A 118 -12.67 1.64 0.32
C TRP A 118 -13.38 2.98 0.28
N MET A 119 -14.50 3.06 0.99
CA MET A 119 -15.29 4.27 1.14
C MET A 119 -15.20 4.70 2.61
N PHE A 120 -14.30 5.63 2.90
CA PHE A 120 -14.11 6.11 4.26
C PHE A 120 -14.23 7.64 4.28
N GLU A 121 -15.23 8.13 4.99
CA GLU A 121 -15.52 9.56 5.04
C GLU A 121 -14.35 10.35 5.63
N GLY A 122 -13.99 11.43 4.95
CA GLY A 122 -12.92 12.32 5.39
C GLY A 122 -11.53 11.90 4.94
N PHE A 123 -11.41 10.83 4.15
CA PHE A 123 -10.13 10.35 3.66
C PHE A 123 -10.19 10.06 2.17
N ASP A 124 -9.07 10.29 1.50
CA ASP A 124 -8.85 9.94 0.09
C ASP A 124 -7.78 8.86 -0.01
N SER A 125 -7.84 8.09 -1.06
CA SER A 125 -6.84 7.07 -1.35
C SER A 125 -6.27 7.26 -2.75
N HIS A 126 -4.98 7.00 -2.89
CA HIS A 126 -4.24 7.13 -4.13
C HIS A 126 -3.37 5.90 -4.32
N TYR A 127 -3.00 5.62 -5.55
CA TYR A 127 -2.10 4.50 -5.85
C TYR A 127 -1.12 4.85 -6.95
N SER A 128 -0.03 4.11 -6.99
CA SER A 128 0.86 4.05 -8.15
C SER A 128 1.27 2.61 -8.38
N VAL A 129 1.52 2.27 -9.63
CA VAL A 129 1.88 0.92 -10.05
C VAL A 129 3.17 0.99 -10.84
N LEU A 130 4.08 0.05 -10.59
CA LEU A 130 5.22 -0.15 -11.46
C LEU A 130 5.44 -1.64 -11.70
N THR A 131 6.00 -1.96 -12.86
CA THR A 131 6.49 -3.29 -13.15
C THR A 131 8.00 -3.27 -13.07
N VAL A 132 8.58 -4.31 -12.47
CA VAL A 132 10.01 -4.43 -12.30
C VAL A 132 10.65 -4.65 -13.67
N ASN A 133 11.71 -3.89 -13.95
CA ASN A 133 12.54 -4.08 -15.14
C ASN A 133 13.62 -5.11 -14.85
N ARG A 134 14.03 -5.81 -15.89
CA ARG A 134 15.07 -6.84 -15.78
C ARG A 134 16.38 -6.22 -15.24
N GLY A 135 16.91 -6.84 -14.18
CA GLY A 135 18.16 -6.41 -13.59
C GLY A 135 18.05 -5.26 -12.60
N GLU A 136 16.85 -4.76 -12.33
CA GLU A 136 16.66 -3.71 -11.32
C GLU A 136 16.94 -4.25 -9.91
N SER A 137 17.66 -3.43 -9.13
CA SER A 137 17.84 -3.70 -7.71
C SER A 137 16.61 -3.22 -6.91
N SER A 138 16.48 -3.72 -5.68
CA SER A 138 15.40 -3.27 -4.81
C SER A 138 15.45 -1.77 -4.55
N LEU A 139 16.65 -1.20 -4.39
CA LEU A 139 16.80 0.25 -4.18
C LEU A 139 16.32 1.06 -5.38
N GLU A 140 16.69 0.62 -6.60
CA GLU A 140 16.24 1.28 -7.84
C GLU A 140 14.73 1.25 -7.99
N ILE A 141 14.11 0.09 -7.66
CA ILE A 141 12.66 -0.08 -7.72
C ILE A 141 11.97 0.82 -6.73
N LEU A 142 12.44 0.87 -5.49
CA LEU A 142 11.83 1.69 -4.44
C LEU A 142 11.95 3.18 -4.75
N ASN A 143 13.10 3.61 -5.29
CA ASN A 143 13.29 4.99 -5.72
C ASN A 143 12.31 5.33 -6.86
N ARG A 144 12.16 4.44 -7.82
CA ARG A 144 11.25 4.64 -8.95
C ARG A 144 9.80 4.69 -8.49
N LEU A 145 9.43 3.84 -7.54
CA LEU A 145 8.09 3.82 -6.96
C LEU A 145 7.77 5.11 -6.21
N ASP A 146 8.71 5.60 -5.40
CA ASP A 146 8.53 6.83 -4.63
C ASP A 146 8.38 8.08 -5.52
N ASN A 147 9.00 8.05 -6.70
CA ASN A 147 8.95 9.17 -7.64
C ASN A 147 7.81 9.09 -8.65
N GLN A 148 7.04 8.01 -8.61
CA GLN A 148 5.93 7.82 -9.53
C GLN A 148 4.73 8.64 -9.12
N GLU A 149 4.01 9.19 -10.11
CA GLU A 149 2.81 9.97 -9.87
C GLU A 149 1.71 9.10 -9.28
N LEU A 150 1.06 9.59 -8.23
CA LEU A 150 -0.07 8.92 -7.60
C LEU A 150 -1.35 9.16 -8.40
N ARG A 151 -2.18 8.13 -8.51
CA ARG A 151 -3.43 8.16 -9.26
C ARG A 151 -4.63 7.88 -8.37
N LEU A 152 -5.76 8.45 -8.72
CA LEU A 152 -7.06 8.11 -8.14
C LEU A 152 -7.68 6.95 -8.93
N ALA A 153 -8.58 6.22 -8.29
CA ALA A 153 -9.32 5.18 -8.98
C ALA A 153 -10.19 5.79 -10.07
N THR A 154 -10.23 5.14 -11.23
CA THR A 154 -11.11 5.55 -12.32
C THR A 154 -12.55 5.33 -11.88
N LYS A 155 -13.39 6.37 -11.98
CA LYS A 155 -14.82 6.22 -11.72
C LYS A 155 -15.43 5.46 -12.90
N GLY A 156 -15.68 4.17 -12.70
CA GLY A 156 -16.40 3.36 -13.66
C GLY A 156 -17.88 3.72 -13.65
N TYR A 157 -18.44 4.02 -14.80
CA TYR A 157 -19.87 4.20 -14.98
C TYR A 157 -20.45 2.91 -15.52
#